data_7d73ea52d1402e2e3372a91c656e5cfd
#
_entry.id   7d73ea52d1402e2e3372a91c656e5cfd
#
_cell.length_a   1.000
_cell.length_b   1.000
_cell.length_c   1.000
_cell.angle_alpha   90.00
_cell.angle_beta   90.00
_cell.angle_gamma   90.00
#
_symmetry.space_group_name_H-M   'P 1'
#
loop_
_entity.id
_entity.type
_entity.pdbx_description
1 polymer ?
#
loop_
_entity_poly.entity_id
_entity_poly.type
_entity_poly.pdbx_seq_one_letter_code
_entity_poly.pdbx_strand_id
1 'polypeptide(L)'
;METEGPFDGVIAFSQGASLASALLLGDEHAQALPFRCAILICGRMPMTDERSLCHVMGAGKEGLQKEDEEKVENDDDNGGWDCKERQIRVPTVHIMAANDPIDPGHAKALWTCCNAAVRWECVHELGHEVPGARDQEVLVESVNAIRRMLGAVGSTC
;
A
#
# COMPACT_ATOMS: atom_id res chain seq x y z
N MET A 1 -26.28 -13.50 3.28
CA MET A 1 -25.42 -12.47 2.67
C MET A 1 -24.47 -13.22 1.78
N GLU A 2 -24.67 -13.18 0.46
CA GLU A 2 -23.71 -13.78 -0.46
C GLU A 2 -22.42 -12.93 -0.39
N THR A 3 -21.32 -13.55 -0.04
CA THR A 3 -20.02 -12.89 -0.06
C THR A 3 -19.51 -12.92 -1.49
N GLU A 4 -19.34 -11.73 -2.09
CA GLU A 4 -18.65 -11.63 -3.37
C GLU A 4 -17.18 -12.05 -3.17
N GLY A 5 -16.64 -12.85 -4.07
CA GLY A 5 -15.26 -13.36 -4.02
C GLY A 5 -15.20 -14.84 -4.39
N PRO A 6 -14.01 -15.45 -4.42
CA PRO A 6 -12.71 -14.87 -4.08
C PRO A 6 -12.22 -13.82 -5.10
N PHE A 7 -11.41 -12.84 -4.62
CA PHE A 7 -10.78 -11.83 -5.47
C PHE A 7 -9.30 -12.18 -5.66
N ASP A 8 -8.80 -12.09 -6.90
CA ASP A 8 -7.39 -12.41 -7.20
C ASP A 8 -6.40 -11.30 -6.83
N GLY A 9 -6.87 -10.07 -6.71
CA GLY A 9 -5.99 -8.95 -6.42
C GLY A 9 -6.70 -7.77 -5.77
N VAL A 10 -5.90 -6.81 -5.30
CA VAL A 10 -6.38 -5.57 -4.71
C VAL A 10 -5.82 -4.37 -5.47
N ILE A 11 -6.68 -3.37 -5.72
CA ILE A 11 -6.28 -2.03 -6.17
C ILE A 11 -6.59 -1.07 -5.05
N ALA A 12 -5.58 -0.30 -4.65
CA ALA A 12 -5.70 0.58 -3.51
C ALA A 12 -4.99 1.92 -3.75
N PHE A 13 -5.60 3.02 -3.27
CA PHE A 13 -5.12 4.38 -3.43
C PHE A 13 -4.92 5.03 -2.06
N SER A 14 -3.82 5.79 -1.89
CA SER A 14 -3.55 6.62 -0.71
C SER A 14 -3.65 5.82 0.59
N GLN A 15 -4.52 6.18 1.53
CA GLN A 15 -4.78 5.45 2.78
C GLN A 15 -5.24 4.01 2.54
N GLY A 16 -6.01 3.76 1.48
CA GLY A 16 -6.38 2.40 1.09
C GLY A 16 -5.17 1.54 0.73
N ALA A 17 -4.16 2.14 0.09
CA ALA A 17 -2.91 1.45 -0.19
C ALA A 17 -2.10 1.15 1.08
N SER A 18 -2.13 2.04 2.09
CA SER A 18 -1.54 1.78 3.40
C SER A 18 -2.21 0.61 4.11
N LEU A 19 -3.54 0.57 4.09
CA LEU A 19 -4.31 -0.54 4.67
C LEU A 19 -4.03 -1.85 3.95
N ALA A 20 -4.06 -1.87 2.62
CA ALA A 20 -3.73 -3.06 1.83
C ALA A 20 -2.30 -3.55 2.13
N SER A 21 -1.35 -2.62 2.26
CA SER A 21 0.04 -2.93 2.60
C SER A 21 0.18 -3.47 4.02
N ALA A 22 -0.55 -2.93 4.99
CA ALA A 22 -0.58 -3.46 6.35
C ALA A 22 -1.08 -4.92 6.37
N LEU A 23 -2.13 -5.22 5.63
CA LEU A 23 -2.64 -6.57 5.48
C LEU A 23 -1.63 -7.52 4.81
N LEU A 24 -0.90 -7.03 3.79
CA LEU A 24 0.09 -7.82 3.06
C LEU A 24 1.41 -8.01 3.82
N LEU A 25 1.75 -7.09 4.74
CA LEU A 25 2.91 -7.17 5.63
C LEU A 25 2.57 -7.90 6.93
N GLY A 26 1.29 -7.97 7.27
CA GLY A 26 0.79 -8.60 8.47
C GLY A 26 1.05 -10.09 8.47
N ASP A 27 1.32 -10.55 9.63
CA ASP A 27 1.53 -11.86 10.21
C ASP A 27 1.75 -13.07 9.27
N GLU A 28 2.78 -13.85 9.59
CA GLU A 28 3.04 -15.19 9.03
C GLU A 28 1.84 -16.16 9.21
N HIS A 29 0.88 -15.82 10.05
CA HIS A 29 -0.36 -16.54 10.27
C HIS A 29 -1.53 -16.05 9.39
N ALA A 30 -1.37 -14.95 8.67
CA ALA A 30 -2.30 -14.50 7.63
C ALA A 30 -2.26 -15.44 6.41
N GLN A 31 -2.44 -16.72 6.66
CA GLN A 31 -2.44 -17.80 5.66
C GLN A 31 -3.58 -17.71 4.64
N ALA A 32 -4.30 -16.60 4.59
CA ALA A 32 -5.45 -16.50 3.72
C ALA A 32 -5.80 -15.07 3.30
N LEU A 33 -4.82 -14.19 3.05
CA LEU A 33 -5.18 -13.07 2.20
C LEU A 33 -5.37 -13.64 0.79
N PRO A 34 -6.58 -13.53 0.23
CA PRO A 34 -6.90 -14.15 -1.05
C PRO A 34 -6.23 -13.44 -2.24
N PHE A 35 -5.40 -12.41 -1.97
CA PHE A 35 -4.81 -11.59 -3.00
C PHE A 35 -3.51 -12.19 -3.54
N ARG A 36 -3.51 -12.47 -4.83
CA ARG A 36 -2.34 -12.95 -5.58
C ARG A 36 -1.47 -11.81 -6.08
N CYS A 37 -1.98 -10.57 -6.09
CA CYS A 37 -1.26 -9.38 -6.51
C CYS A 37 -1.88 -8.10 -5.91
N ALA A 38 -1.12 -6.99 -5.94
CA ALA A 38 -1.61 -5.69 -5.50
C ALA A 38 -1.16 -4.55 -6.43
N ILE A 39 -2.06 -3.58 -6.64
CA ILE A 39 -1.78 -2.32 -7.33
C ILE A 39 -1.93 -1.22 -6.28
N LEU A 40 -0.82 -0.55 -5.97
CA LEU A 40 -0.71 0.44 -4.91
C LEU A 40 -0.44 1.82 -5.54
N ILE A 41 -1.39 2.73 -5.43
CA ILE A 41 -1.34 4.05 -6.07
C ILE A 41 -1.15 5.11 -4.98
N CYS A 42 -0.12 5.93 -5.09
CA CYS A 42 0.27 6.95 -4.10
C CYS A 42 0.21 6.39 -2.68
N GLY A 43 0.70 5.15 -2.52
CA GLY A 43 0.67 4.43 -1.25
C GLY A 43 1.72 4.96 -0.29
N ARG A 44 1.46 4.83 1.00
CA ARG A 44 2.42 5.14 2.06
C ARG A 44 2.69 3.90 2.90
N MET A 45 3.80 3.93 3.63
CA MET A 45 4.06 2.90 4.64
C MET A 45 2.88 2.80 5.62
N PRO A 46 2.43 1.60 5.96
CA PRO A 46 1.43 1.45 7.00
C PRO A 46 1.99 1.93 8.34
N MET A 47 1.13 2.49 9.15
CA MET A 47 1.48 2.88 10.50
C MET A 47 1.60 1.62 11.38
N THR A 48 2.63 1.57 12.22
CA THR A 48 3.01 0.35 12.95
C THR A 48 2.29 0.19 14.28
N ASP A 49 1.62 1.24 14.78
CA ASP A 49 0.93 1.17 16.04
C ASP A 49 -0.50 0.59 15.89
N GLU A 50 -0.87 -0.25 16.82
CA GLU A 50 -2.19 -0.87 16.85
C GLU A 50 -3.33 0.18 16.91
N ARG A 51 -3.07 1.37 17.46
CA ARG A 51 -4.04 2.47 17.56
C ARG A 51 -4.40 3.01 16.20
N SER A 52 -3.43 3.17 15.32
CA SER A 52 -3.66 3.62 13.94
C SER A 52 -4.43 2.60 13.11
N LEU A 53 -4.14 1.31 13.25
CA LEU A 53 -4.89 0.25 12.59
C LEU A 53 -6.36 0.24 13.07
N CYS A 54 -6.60 0.33 14.37
CA CYS A 54 -7.95 0.41 14.93
C CYS A 54 -8.70 1.66 14.46
N HIS A 55 -8.02 2.80 14.33
CA HIS A 55 -8.63 4.04 13.83
C HIS A 55 -9.04 3.92 12.36
N VAL A 56 -8.21 3.32 11.53
CA VAL A 56 -8.48 3.10 10.10
C VAL A 56 -9.60 2.06 9.89
N MET A 57 -9.66 1.04 10.74
CA MET A 57 -10.68 -0.01 10.64
C MET A 57 -12.02 0.35 11.28
N GLY A 58 -12.17 1.55 11.86
CA GLY A 58 -13.43 1.99 12.46
C GLY A 58 -13.86 1.17 13.69
N ALA A 59 -12.94 0.43 14.30
CA ALA A 59 -13.20 -0.30 15.54
C ALA A 59 -13.48 0.69 16.66
N GLY A 60 -14.70 0.65 17.14
CA GLY A 60 -15.42 1.66 17.90
C GLY A 60 -14.68 2.37 19.03
N LYS A 61 -15.12 3.60 19.21
CA LYS A 61 -14.74 4.51 20.30
C LYS A 61 -15.28 4.10 21.68
N GLU A 62 -15.39 2.82 21.98
CA GLU A 62 -15.83 2.40 23.31
C GLU A 62 -14.61 1.85 24.09
N GLY A 63 -14.01 2.73 24.89
CA GLY A 63 -13.14 2.29 25.97
C GLY A 63 -11.77 2.94 26.11
N LEU A 64 -11.42 3.99 25.38
CA LEU A 64 -10.17 4.72 25.66
C LEU A 64 -10.45 5.98 26.44
N GLN A 65 -10.15 5.93 27.74
CA GLN A 65 -10.13 7.08 28.62
C GLN A 65 -9.09 8.09 28.11
N LYS A 66 -9.51 9.37 28.13
CA LYS A 66 -8.64 10.52 27.89
C LYS A 66 -7.63 10.62 29.03
N GLU A 67 -6.44 10.15 28.82
CA GLU A 67 -5.29 10.57 29.62
C GLU A 67 -4.10 10.71 28.65
N ASP A 68 -3.46 11.91 28.78
CA ASP A 68 -2.20 12.31 28.18
C ASP A 68 -2.21 12.79 26.71
N GLU A 69 -2.64 14.08 26.55
CA GLU A 69 -2.11 14.97 25.53
C GLU A 69 -0.66 15.33 25.91
N GLU A 70 0.27 14.41 25.70
CA GLU A 70 1.68 14.72 25.73
C GLU A 70 2.22 14.91 24.32
N LYS A 71 2.80 16.09 24.11
CA LYS A 71 3.52 16.63 22.97
C LYS A 71 4.03 15.55 21.99
N VAL A 72 3.45 15.55 20.80
CA VAL A 72 4.10 14.97 19.63
C VAL A 72 5.28 15.90 19.28
N GLU A 73 6.44 15.64 19.83
CA GLU A 73 7.69 16.11 19.28
C GLU A 73 7.83 15.44 17.90
N ASN A 74 8.19 16.25 16.91
CA ASN A 74 8.47 15.83 15.54
C ASN A 74 9.71 14.91 15.55
N ASP A 75 9.51 13.67 15.88
CA ASP A 75 10.48 12.63 15.56
C ASP A 75 10.22 12.19 14.13
N ASP A 76 11.21 12.39 13.26
CA ASP A 76 11.36 11.74 11.95
C ASP A 76 11.52 10.22 12.13
N ASP A 77 10.80 9.65 13.06
CA ASP A 77 10.74 8.23 13.30
C ASP A 77 9.81 7.62 12.25
N ASN A 78 10.45 7.21 11.17
CA ASN A 78 9.92 6.38 10.10
C ASN A 78 9.52 5.01 10.70
N GLY A 79 8.55 5.07 11.65
CA GLY A 79 8.01 4.04 12.51
C GLY A 79 8.38 2.62 12.11
N GLY A 80 9.57 2.24 12.47
CA GLY A 80 10.15 0.93 12.67
C GLY A 80 9.73 -0.29 11.85
N TRP A 81 9.22 -0.16 10.62
CA TRP A 81 9.09 -1.32 9.74
C TRP A 81 10.47 -1.74 9.23
N ASP A 82 11.01 -2.79 9.79
CA ASP A 82 12.19 -3.41 9.19
C ASP A 82 11.79 -4.22 7.95
N CYS A 83 11.94 -3.60 6.79
CA CYS A 83 11.69 -4.22 5.49
C CYS A 83 12.63 -5.43 5.23
N LYS A 84 13.60 -5.70 6.10
CA LYS A 84 14.44 -6.89 6.05
C LYS A 84 13.74 -8.08 6.70
N GLU A 85 12.93 -7.83 7.73
CA GLU A 85 12.22 -8.87 8.45
C GLU A 85 10.82 -9.12 7.86
N ARG A 86 10.16 -8.07 7.36
CA ARG A 86 8.80 -8.16 6.80
C ARG A 86 8.75 -7.59 5.39
N GLN A 87 8.43 -8.41 4.44
CA GLN A 87 8.37 -8.03 3.03
C GLN A 87 7.06 -8.46 2.39
N ILE A 88 6.46 -7.59 1.59
CA ILE A 88 5.34 -7.95 0.71
C ILE A 88 5.89 -8.88 -0.38
N ARG A 89 5.42 -10.13 -0.40
CA ARG A 89 5.93 -11.18 -1.28
C ARG A 89 5.11 -11.37 -2.55
N VAL A 90 3.85 -10.94 -2.55
CA VAL A 90 3.00 -11.01 -3.75
C VAL A 90 3.47 -10.01 -4.81
N PRO A 91 3.23 -10.29 -6.10
CA PRO A 91 3.47 -9.34 -7.18
C PRO A 91 2.78 -8.01 -6.92
N THR A 92 3.53 -6.89 -7.06
CA THR A 92 3.01 -5.54 -6.82
C THR A 92 3.32 -4.58 -7.96
N VAL A 93 2.40 -3.66 -8.22
CA VAL A 93 2.66 -2.46 -9.02
C VAL A 93 2.50 -1.24 -8.14
N HIS A 94 3.47 -0.34 -8.19
CA HIS A 94 3.46 0.93 -7.52
C HIS A 94 3.33 2.05 -8.55
N ILE A 95 2.23 2.80 -8.50
CA ILE A 95 2.02 4.01 -9.28
C ILE A 95 2.25 5.19 -8.33
N MET A 96 3.36 5.90 -8.50
CA MET A 96 3.87 6.86 -7.53
C MET A 96 3.99 8.25 -8.12
N ALA A 97 3.61 9.27 -7.37
CA ALA A 97 3.92 10.64 -7.72
C ALA A 97 5.30 11.06 -7.20
N ALA A 98 6.17 11.53 -8.08
CA ALA A 98 7.48 12.08 -7.69
C ALA A 98 7.35 13.39 -6.92
N ASN A 99 6.28 14.15 -7.18
CA ASN A 99 5.96 15.44 -6.58
C ASN A 99 4.75 15.35 -5.64
N ASP A 100 4.57 14.24 -4.94
CA ASP A 100 3.44 14.06 -4.02
C ASP A 100 3.53 15.10 -2.88
N PRO A 101 2.54 16.02 -2.77
CA PRO A 101 2.57 17.06 -1.74
C PRO A 101 2.03 16.57 -0.38
N ILE A 102 1.39 15.40 -0.34
CA ILE A 102 0.75 14.86 0.86
C ILE A 102 1.72 13.95 1.60
N ASP A 103 2.35 13.03 0.86
CA ASP A 103 3.23 12.01 1.44
C ASP A 103 4.57 11.92 0.68
N PRO A 104 5.44 12.95 0.75
CA PRO A 104 6.70 12.97 0.00
C PRO A 104 7.61 11.81 0.44
N GLY A 105 8.00 10.97 -0.51
CA GLY A 105 8.92 9.84 -0.28
C GLY A 105 8.29 8.56 0.32
N HIS A 106 7.09 8.62 0.86
CA HIS A 106 6.46 7.46 1.51
C HIS A 106 6.14 6.32 0.53
N ALA A 107 5.73 6.64 -0.69
CA ALA A 107 5.47 5.63 -1.72
C ALA A 107 6.76 4.86 -2.09
N LYS A 108 7.89 5.54 -2.11
CA LYS A 108 9.20 4.90 -2.34
C LYS A 108 9.62 4.01 -1.17
N ALA A 109 9.36 4.44 0.07
CA ALA A 109 9.60 3.63 1.25
C ALA A 109 8.79 2.32 1.18
N LEU A 110 7.49 2.40 0.90
CA LEU A 110 6.65 1.21 0.71
C LEU A 110 7.17 0.31 -0.41
N TRP A 111 7.57 0.89 -1.54
CA TRP A 111 8.13 0.14 -2.65
C TRP A 111 9.37 -0.67 -2.24
N THR A 112 10.23 -0.15 -1.35
CA THR A 112 11.41 -0.90 -0.87
C THR A 112 11.04 -2.12 -0.03
N CYS A 113 9.88 -2.12 0.61
CA CYS A 113 9.39 -3.24 1.41
C CYS A 113 8.70 -4.33 0.59
N CYS A 114 8.67 -4.20 -0.75
CA CYS A 114 8.13 -5.22 -1.63
C CYS A 114 9.25 -6.06 -2.26
N ASN A 115 8.95 -7.33 -2.56
CA ASN A 115 9.90 -8.24 -3.18
C ASN A 115 10.40 -7.71 -4.53
N ALA A 116 11.70 -7.46 -4.61
CA ALA A 116 12.36 -6.86 -5.78
C ALA A 116 12.20 -7.66 -7.08
N ALA A 117 12.00 -8.98 -6.97
CA ALA A 117 11.86 -9.86 -8.14
C ALA A 117 10.48 -9.75 -8.82
N VAL A 118 9.46 -9.25 -8.08
CA VAL A 118 8.06 -9.24 -8.52
C VAL A 118 7.37 -7.91 -8.24
N ARG A 119 8.11 -6.82 -8.32
CA ARG A 119 7.56 -5.46 -8.19
C ARG A 119 7.85 -4.62 -9.44
N TRP A 120 6.89 -3.83 -9.82
CA TRP A 120 6.97 -2.88 -10.94
C TRP A 120 6.62 -1.49 -10.46
N GLU A 121 7.09 -0.48 -11.15
CA GLU A 121 6.77 0.91 -10.85
C GLU A 121 6.37 1.70 -12.09
N CYS A 122 5.55 2.72 -11.88
CA CYS A 122 5.29 3.83 -12.77
C CYS A 122 5.38 5.10 -11.93
N VAL A 123 6.28 6.01 -12.29
CA VAL A 123 6.47 7.27 -11.58
C VAL A 123 5.96 8.42 -12.43
N HIS A 124 5.18 9.33 -11.83
CA HIS A 124 4.58 10.46 -12.53
C HIS A 124 4.70 11.77 -11.71
N GLU A 125 4.35 12.89 -12.34
CA GLU A 125 4.37 14.22 -11.73
C GLU A 125 2.99 14.87 -11.62
N LEU A 126 1.93 14.04 -11.49
CA LEU A 126 0.55 14.53 -11.41
C LEU A 126 0.13 14.91 -9.98
N GLY A 127 1.05 14.83 -9.00
CA GLY A 127 0.71 15.00 -7.59
C GLY A 127 -0.01 13.77 -7.03
N HIS A 128 -0.71 13.94 -5.92
CA HIS A 128 -1.41 12.85 -5.22
C HIS A 128 -2.71 12.45 -5.93
N GLU A 129 -2.57 11.95 -7.16
CA GLU A 129 -3.70 11.59 -8.02
C GLU A 129 -3.55 10.19 -8.62
N VAL A 130 -4.70 9.61 -8.98
CA VAL A 130 -4.73 8.41 -9.82
C VAL A 130 -4.59 8.86 -11.29
N PRO A 131 -3.61 8.35 -12.06
CA PRO A 131 -3.48 8.67 -13.47
C PRO A 131 -4.76 8.39 -14.25
N GLY A 132 -5.19 9.34 -15.04
CA GLY A 132 -6.45 9.27 -15.77
C GLY A 132 -6.36 9.85 -17.20
N ALA A 133 -7.50 10.10 -17.82
CA ALA A 133 -7.59 10.53 -19.23
C ALA A 133 -6.94 11.90 -19.53
N ARG A 134 -6.60 12.69 -18.50
CA ARG A 134 -5.93 13.99 -18.68
C ARG A 134 -4.47 13.84 -19.11
N ASP A 135 -3.83 12.75 -18.68
CA ASP A 135 -2.45 12.43 -19.05
C ASP A 135 -2.40 11.01 -19.61
N GLN A 136 -2.53 10.93 -20.91
CA GLN A 136 -2.61 9.67 -21.63
C GLN A 136 -1.29 8.88 -21.58
N GLU A 137 -0.15 9.55 -21.54
CA GLU A 137 1.17 8.91 -21.50
C GLU A 137 1.32 8.16 -20.17
N VAL A 138 1.11 8.84 -19.05
CA VAL A 138 1.17 8.24 -17.71
C VAL A 138 0.13 7.12 -17.54
N LEU A 139 -1.08 7.32 -18.08
CA LEU A 139 -2.11 6.28 -18.06
C LEU A 139 -1.65 5.01 -18.79
N VAL A 140 -1.08 5.15 -19.97
CA VAL A 140 -0.57 4.02 -20.77
C VAL A 140 0.59 3.33 -20.05
N GLU A 141 1.52 4.08 -19.47
CA GLU A 141 2.62 3.51 -18.69
C GLU A 141 2.12 2.74 -17.47
N SER A 142 1.17 3.31 -16.72
CA SER A 142 0.52 2.65 -15.59
C SER A 142 -0.14 1.33 -15.99
N VAL A 143 -0.92 1.33 -17.08
CA VAL A 143 -1.56 0.13 -17.62
C VAL A 143 -0.53 -0.91 -18.07
N ASN A 144 0.57 -0.47 -18.69
CA ASN A 144 1.64 -1.38 -19.10
C ASN A 144 2.36 -2.02 -17.89
N ALA A 145 2.59 -1.27 -16.80
CA ALA A 145 3.14 -1.82 -15.57
C ALA A 145 2.20 -2.89 -14.96
N ILE A 146 0.90 -2.60 -14.91
CA ILE A 146 -0.12 -3.55 -14.46
C ILE A 146 -0.14 -4.83 -15.32
N ARG A 147 -0.11 -4.68 -16.63
CA ARG A 147 -0.08 -5.84 -17.57
C ARG A 147 1.14 -6.72 -17.36
N ARG A 148 2.32 -6.15 -17.13
CA ARG A 148 3.54 -6.91 -16.83
C ARG A 148 3.38 -7.73 -15.56
N MET A 149 2.86 -7.13 -14.50
CA MET A 149 2.59 -7.82 -13.24
C MET A 149 1.59 -8.97 -13.46
N LEU A 150 0.45 -8.71 -14.11
CA LEU A 150 -0.57 -9.73 -14.36
C LEU A 150 -0.03 -10.89 -15.20
N GLY A 151 0.83 -10.60 -16.18
CA GLY A 151 1.54 -11.63 -16.95
C GLY A 151 2.40 -12.53 -16.08
N ALA A 152 3.07 -11.98 -15.07
CA ALA A 152 3.87 -12.75 -14.12
C ALA A 152 2.99 -13.60 -13.19
N VAL A 153 1.84 -13.09 -12.74
CA VAL A 153 0.86 -13.84 -11.92
C VAL A 153 0.29 -15.04 -12.70
N GLY A 154 -0.05 -14.85 -13.98
CA GLY A 154 -0.60 -15.92 -14.82
C GLY A 154 0.40 -17.03 -15.17
N SER A 155 1.71 -16.77 -15.07
CA SER A 155 2.77 -17.74 -15.36
C SER A 155 3.11 -18.67 -14.20
N THR A 156 2.54 -18.43 -13.03
CA THR A 156 2.77 -19.22 -11.80
C THR A 156 1.65 -20.23 -11.49
N CYS A 157 0.76 -20.50 -12.46
CA CYS A 157 -0.31 -21.51 -12.38
C CYS A 157 0.06 -22.78 -13.13
#